data_3787a540f490e98d8a8df08306ab16e4
#
_entry.id   3787a540f490e98d8a8df08306ab16e4
#
_cell.length_a   1.000
_cell.length_b   1.000
_cell.length_c   1.000
_cell.angle_alpha   90.00
_cell.angle_beta   90.00
_cell.angle_gamma   90.00
#
_symmetry.space_group_name_H-M   'P 1'
#
loop_
_entity.id
_entity.type
_entity.pdbx_description
1 polymer ?
#
loop_
_entity_poly.entity_id
_entity_poly.type
_entity_poly.pdbx_seq_one_letter_code
_entity_poly.pdbx_strand_id
1 'polypeptide(L)'
;GKYALYWSHLRNVLAGSPEVVSFLPPFARSRFLQKRRLPSMVIETKTNEFHLFYQGEQVPHADAGLHLSERCDALGQRQLHLDFKVQPQDIDSVWRAHQLLDRELRAQGRGELVFDPDALEKLAQSKAVLGHHLGTTRMAADAAHGVVDADCRVHGMYNLHLASASVLPTSSHANPTLTVVALALRLAQQLTAKIS
;
A
#
# COMPACT_ATOMS: atom_id res chain seq x y z
N GLY A 1 19.87 -22.66 -17.87
CA GLY A 1 20.96 -21.82 -17.37
C GLY A 1 20.67 -20.32 -17.53
N LYS A 2 21.48 -19.45 -16.94
CA LYS A 2 21.30 -17.98 -16.94
C LYS A 2 21.14 -17.39 -18.35
N TYR A 3 21.84 -17.90 -19.34
CA TYR A 3 21.77 -17.42 -20.74
C TYR A 3 20.40 -17.67 -21.40
N ALA A 4 19.75 -18.78 -21.10
CA ALA A 4 18.39 -19.05 -21.63
C ALA A 4 17.38 -18.03 -21.11
N LEU A 5 17.53 -17.60 -19.87
CA LEU A 5 16.69 -16.55 -19.27
C LEU A 5 16.88 -15.19 -19.96
N TYR A 6 18.15 -14.80 -20.23
CA TYR A 6 18.45 -13.56 -20.96
C TYR A 6 17.85 -13.55 -22.38
N TRP A 7 17.98 -14.65 -23.10
CA TRP A 7 17.39 -14.77 -24.45
C TRP A 7 15.87 -14.73 -24.43
N SER A 8 15.22 -15.34 -23.44
CA SER A 8 13.76 -15.24 -23.30
C SER A 8 13.33 -13.81 -22.97
N HIS A 9 14.04 -13.09 -22.09
CA HIS A 9 13.77 -11.69 -21.81
C HIS A 9 13.97 -10.80 -23.05
N LEU A 10 15.08 -10.94 -23.76
CA LEU A 10 15.32 -10.17 -24.97
C LEU A 10 14.22 -10.39 -26.01
N ARG A 11 13.85 -11.64 -26.22
CA ARG A 11 12.74 -11.98 -27.14
C ARG A 11 11.42 -11.34 -26.73
N ASN A 12 11.10 -11.37 -25.43
CA ASN A 12 9.86 -10.73 -24.91
C ASN A 12 9.90 -9.22 -25.07
N VAL A 13 11.03 -8.56 -24.81
CA VAL A 13 11.20 -7.12 -25.02
C VAL A 13 11.03 -6.77 -26.50
N LEU A 14 11.66 -7.52 -27.40
CA LEU A 14 11.54 -7.30 -28.85
C LEU A 14 10.09 -7.55 -29.33
N ALA A 15 9.43 -8.58 -28.83
CA ALA A 15 8.05 -8.90 -29.19
C ALA A 15 7.04 -7.84 -28.69
N GLY A 16 7.28 -7.25 -27.52
CA GLY A 16 6.43 -6.19 -26.95
C GLY A 16 6.79 -4.78 -27.44
N SER A 17 7.92 -4.60 -28.09
CA SER A 17 8.38 -3.26 -28.53
C SER A 17 7.41 -2.53 -29.48
N PRO A 18 6.71 -3.16 -30.44
CA PRO A 18 5.75 -2.47 -31.31
C PRO A 18 4.60 -1.86 -30.51
N GLU A 19 4.14 -2.50 -29.45
CA GLU A 19 3.06 -2.00 -28.58
C GLU A 19 3.52 -0.78 -27.78
N VAL A 20 4.75 -0.81 -27.28
CA VAL A 20 5.35 0.36 -26.60
C VAL A 20 5.54 1.53 -27.57
N VAL A 21 6.04 1.28 -28.77
CA VAL A 21 6.25 2.33 -29.79
C VAL A 21 4.92 2.96 -30.22
N SER A 22 3.88 2.17 -30.43
CA SER A 22 2.54 2.67 -30.77
C SER A 22 1.89 3.50 -29.64
N PHE A 23 2.26 3.20 -28.40
CA PHE A 23 1.79 3.91 -27.21
C PHE A 23 2.46 5.29 -27.02
N LEU A 24 3.70 5.47 -27.47
CA LEU A 24 4.46 6.71 -27.24
C LEU A 24 3.77 7.99 -27.71
N PRO A 25 3.18 8.10 -28.92
CA PRO A 25 2.51 9.30 -29.36
C PRO A 25 1.28 9.69 -28.52
N PRO A 26 0.32 8.80 -28.22
CA PRO A 26 -0.81 9.12 -27.33
C PRO A 26 -0.35 9.45 -25.90
N PHE A 27 0.68 8.78 -25.40
CA PHE A 27 1.28 9.13 -24.10
C PHE A 27 1.88 10.53 -24.10
N ALA A 28 2.73 10.87 -25.08
CA ALA A 28 3.33 12.19 -25.17
C ALA A 28 2.25 13.29 -25.26
N ARG A 29 1.21 13.06 -26.06
CA ARG A 29 0.06 13.98 -26.15
C ARG A 29 -0.65 14.14 -24.81
N SER A 30 -0.95 13.05 -24.09
CA SER A 30 -1.65 13.10 -22.80
C SER A 30 -0.78 13.75 -21.72
N ARG A 31 0.53 13.50 -21.74
CA ARG A 31 1.47 13.99 -20.73
C ARG A 31 1.85 15.45 -20.88
N PHE A 32 2.01 15.93 -22.13
CA PHE A 32 2.56 17.26 -22.42
C PHE A 32 1.52 18.26 -22.95
N LEU A 33 0.47 17.78 -23.61
CA LEU A 33 -0.49 18.65 -24.29
C LEU A 33 -1.87 18.72 -23.61
N GLN A 34 -2.20 17.78 -22.71
CA GLN A 34 -3.48 17.80 -22.02
C GLN A 34 -3.38 18.52 -20.66
N LYS A 35 -4.43 19.27 -20.30
CA LYS A 35 -4.53 19.93 -18.99
C LYS A 35 -4.57 18.94 -17.82
N ARG A 36 -5.29 17.81 -17.98
CA ARG A 36 -5.37 16.74 -16.99
C ARG A 36 -4.37 15.66 -17.33
N ARG A 37 -3.34 15.54 -16.51
CA ARG A 37 -2.32 14.48 -16.63
C ARG A 37 -2.77 13.24 -15.88
N LEU A 38 -2.84 12.10 -16.56
CA LEU A 38 -3.10 10.83 -15.91
C LEU A 38 -1.84 10.35 -15.18
N PRO A 39 -1.98 9.80 -13.95
CA PRO A 39 -0.83 9.39 -13.14
C PRO A 39 -0.17 8.09 -13.63
N SER A 40 -0.88 7.28 -14.39
CA SER A 40 -0.45 5.96 -14.83
C SER A 40 -0.65 5.77 -16.32
N MET A 41 0.11 4.84 -16.87
CA MET A 41 0.02 4.38 -18.24
C MET A 41 -0.66 3.01 -18.27
N VAL A 42 -1.61 2.84 -19.17
CA VAL A 42 -2.16 1.53 -19.50
C VAL A 42 -1.86 1.28 -20.97
N ILE A 43 -1.11 0.21 -21.25
CA ILE A 43 -0.85 -0.23 -22.62
C ILE A 43 -1.98 -1.19 -22.97
N GLU A 44 -2.71 -0.91 -24.04
CA GLU A 44 -3.74 -1.81 -24.55
C GLU A 44 -3.10 -3.13 -24.96
N THR A 45 -3.59 -4.23 -24.41
CA THR A 45 -3.15 -5.58 -24.79
C THR A 45 -3.99 -6.10 -25.93
N LYS A 46 -3.46 -7.04 -26.73
CA LYS A 46 -4.21 -7.65 -27.84
C LYS A 46 -5.44 -8.44 -27.38
N THR A 47 -5.39 -8.95 -26.16
CA THR A 47 -6.49 -9.70 -25.53
C THR A 47 -7.47 -8.80 -24.78
N ASN A 48 -7.15 -7.51 -24.64
CA ASN A 48 -7.90 -6.56 -23.79
C ASN A 48 -8.01 -7.02 -22.33
N GLU A 49 -6.99 -7.75 -21.85
CA GLU A 49 -6.88 -8.24 -20.48
C GLU A 49 -5.86 -7.42 -19.71
N PHE A 50 -6.21 -7.04 -18.49
CA PHE A 50 -5.38 -6.20 -17.63
C PHE A 50 -5.29 -6.81 -16.23
N HIS A 51 -4.12 -6.80 -15.65
CA HIS A 51 -3.97 -7.19 -14.26
C HIS A 51 -4.55 -6.11 -13.33
N LEU A 52 -5.46 -6.51 -12.45
CA LEU A 52 -5.93 -5.66 -11.37
C LEU A 52 -4.95 -5.73 -10.20
N PHE A 53 -4.38 -4.59 -9.85
CA PHE A 53 -3.61 -4.43 -8.62
C PHE A 53 -4.52 -3.83 -7.54
N TYR A 54 -4.80 -4.60 -6.51
CA TYR A 54 -5.69 -4.22 -5.43
C TYR A 54 -4.93 -4.09 -4.11
N GLN A 55 -5.18 -3.03 -3.38
CA GLN A 55 -4.69 -2.81 -2.03
C GLN A 55 -5.90 -2.63 -1.11
N GLY A 56 -6.08 -3.55 -0.19
CA GLY A 56 -7.13 -3.50 0.83
C GLY A 56 -6.58 -3.09 2.17
N GLU A 57 -7.42 -2.49 3.00
CA GLU A 57 -7.13 -2.24 4.39
C GLU A 57 -7.30 -3.53 5.20
N GLN A 58 -6.34 -3.79 6.08
CA GLN A 58 -6.41 -4.89 7.04
C GLN A 58 -7.05 -4.41 8.34
N VAL A 59 -7.95 -5.20 8.90
CA VAL A 59 -8.55 -4.87 10.20
C VAL A 59 -7.49 -5.03 11.29
N PRO A 60 -7.29 -4.01 12.17
CA PRO A 60 -6.36 -4.13 13.28
C PRO A 60 -6.67 -5.33 14.16
N HIS A 61 -5.68 -6.15 14.45
CA HIS A 61 -5.81 -7.36 15.26
C HIS A 61 -4.74 -7.41 16.35
N ALA A 62 -5.11 -7.85 17.55
CA ALA A 62 -4.21 -7.87 18.70
C ALA A 62 -2.97 -8.77 18.49
N ASP A 63 -3.11 -9.86 17.73
CA ASP A 63 -2.03 -10.79 17.43
C ASP A 63 -1.15 -10.38 16.25
N ALA A 64 -1.47 -9.26 15.58
CA ALA A 64 -0.67 -8.70 14.50
C ALA A 64 -0.01 -7.40 14.97
N GLY A 65 1.31 -7.40 15.06
CA GLY A 65 2.00 -6.26 15.63
C GLY A 65 3.51 -6.32 15.53
N LEU A 66 4.14 -5.34 16.16
CA LEU A 66 5.58 -5.21 16.25
C LEU A 66 6.02 -5.40 17.70
N HIS A 67 7.03 -6.22 17.92
CA HIS A 67 7.66 -6.36 19.23
C HIS A 67 9.17 -6.58 19.10
N LEU A 68 9.90 -6.34 20.19
CA LEU A 68 11.33 -6.63 20.23
C LEU A 68 11.56 -8.11 20.52
N SER A 69 12.27 -8.81 19.64
CA SER A 69 12.65 -10.20 19.83
C SER A 69 13.76 -10.33 20.87
N GLU A 70 14.03 -11.56 21.32
CA GLU A 70 15.20 -11.86 22.16
C GLU A 70 16.53 -11.87 21.37
N ARG A 71 16.46 -11.85 20.05
CA ARG A 71 17.64 -11.81 19.18
C ARG A 71 18.19 -10.40 19.11
N CYS A 72 19.51 -10.28 19.19
CA CYS A 72 20.23 -9.01 19.02
C CYS A 72 20.95 -8.95 17.67
N ASP A 73 21.21 -7.74 17.21
CA ASP A 73 22.09 -7.47 16.08
C ASP A 73 23.57 -7.46 16.53
N ALA A 74 24.48 -7.12 15.61
CA ALA A 74 25.92 -7.05 15.88
C ALA A 74 26.33 -5.95 16.89
N LEU A 75 25.44 -4.99 17.17
CA LEU A 75 25.61 -3.91 18.14
C LEU A 75 24.97 -4.20 19.48
N GLY A 76 24.41 -5.41 19.68
CA GLY A 76 23.72 -5.80 20.90
C GLY A 76 22.31 -5.22 21.02
N GLN A 77 21.76 -4.62 19.97
CA GLN A 77 20.40 -4.08 19.98
C GLN A 77 19.40 -5.19 19.63
N ARG A 78 18.29 -5.27 20.38
CA ARG A 78 17.22 -6.23 20.12
C ARG A 78 16.59 -5.97 18.76
N GLN A 79 16.43 -7.03 17.97
CA GLN A 79 15.84 -6.94 16.64
C GLN A 79 14.32 -6.79 16.72
N LEU A 80 13.76 -5.97 15.82
CA LEU A 80 12.32 -5.86 15.66
C LEU A 80 11.76 -7.15 15.04
N HIS A 81 10.70 -7.67 15.62
CA HIS A 81 9.91 -8.78 15.07
C HIS A 81 8.53 -8.28 14.66
N LEU A 82 8.11 -8.67 13.45
CA LEU A 82 6.80 -8.37 12.91
C LEU A 82 5.97 -9.66 12.89
N ASP A 83 4.90 -9.68 13.65
CA ASP A 83 3.83 -10.67 13.51
C ASP A 83 2.81 -10.16 12.49
N PHE A 84 2.87 -10.72 11.30
CA PHE A 84 1.93 -10.41 10.25
C PHE A 84 0.97 -11.57 10.04
N LYS A 85 -0.32 -11.31 10.17
CA LYS A 85 -1.40 -12.30 9.98
C LYS A 85 -2.52 -11.71 9.16
N VAL A 86 -2.90 -12.40 8.11
CA VAL A 86 -4.12 -12.11 7.36
C VAL A 86 -5.28 -12.84 8.04
N GLN A 87 -6.31 -12.11 8.42
CA GLN A 87 -7.48 -12.66 9.10
C GLN A 87 -8.55 -13.09 8.08
N PRO A 88 -9.45 -14.04 8.44
CA PRO A 88 -10.58 -14.41 7.57
C PRO A 88 -11.42 -13.21 7.14
N GLN A 89 -11.60 -12.21 8.01
CA GLN A 89 -12.32 -10.99 7.72
C GLN A 89 -11.64 -10.15 6.63
N ASP A 90 -10.31 -10.13 6.57
CA ASP A 90 -9.55 -9.42 5.53
C ASP A 90 -9.81 -10.08 4.16
N ILE A 91 -9.78 -11.42 4.12
CA ILE A 91 -10.09 -12.20 2.91
C ILE A 91 -11.52 -11.95 2.43
N ASP A 92 -12.48 -11.96 3.34
CA ASP A 92 -13.89 -11.71 3.03
C ASP A 92 -14.09 -10.28 2.49
N SER A 93 -13.40 -9.30 3.08
CA SER A 93 -13.41 -7.90 2.62
C SER A 93 -12.87 -7.77 1.19
N VAL A 94 -11.74 -8.41 0.89
CA VAL A 94 -11.15 -8.43 -0.46
C VAL A 94 -12.12 -9.07 -1.45
N TRP A 95 -12.68 -10.22 -1.09
CA TRP A 95 -13.62 -10.93 -1.95
C TRP A 95 -14.88 -10.10 -2.27
N ARG A 96 -15.49 -9.51 -1.26
CA ARG A 96 -16.67 -8.63 -1.45
C ARG A 96 -16.37 -7.41 -2.31
N ALA A 97 -15.21 -6.78 -2.13
CA ALA A 97 -14.80 -5.66 -2.96
C ALA A 97 -14.65 -6.04 -4.43
N HIS A 98 -14.08 -7.20 -4.72
CA HIS A 98 -13.95 -7.70 -6.10
C HIS A 98 -15.31 -8.07 -6.71
N GLN A 99 -16.20 -8.73 -5.96
CA GLN A 99 -17.55 -9.02 -6.42
C GLN A 99 -18.33 -7.74 -6.74
N LEU A 100 -18.20 -6.72 -5.91
CA LEU A 100 -18.85 -5.43 -6.14
C LEU A 100 -18.31 -4.77 -7.41
N LEU A 101 -16.99 -4.76 -7.60
CA LEU A 101 -16.36 -4.20 -8.79
C LEU A 101 -16.78 -4.96 -10.05
N ASP A 102 -16.77 -6.29 -10.04
CA ASP A 102 -17.22 -7.10 -11.17
C ASP A 102 -18.67 -6.80 -11.56
N ARG A 103 -19.55 -6.74 -10.57
CA ARG A 103 -20.97 -6.38 -10.79
C ARG A 103 -21.11 -5.01 -11.46
N GLU A 104 -20.38 -4.00 -10.99
CA GLU A 104 -20.44 -2.66 -11.55
C GLU A 104 -19.86 -2.58 -12.97
N LEU A 105 -18.75 -3.28 -13.24
CA LEU A 105 -18.15 -3.35 -14.57
C LEU A 105 -19.12 -4.00 -15.59
N ARG A 106 -19.75 -5.11 -15.21
CA ARG A 106 -20.75 -5.79 -16.06
C ARG A 106 -21.98 -4.94 -16.28
N ALA A 107 -22.51 -4.31 -15.24
CA ALA A 107 -23.70 -3.45 -15.33
C ALA A 107 -23.50 -2.26 -16.28
N GLN A 108 -22.26 -1.75 -16.37
CA GLN A 108 -21.90 -0.63 -17.25
C GLN A 108 -21.38 -1.08 -18.63
N GLY A 109 -21.32 -2.38 -18.92
CA GLY A 109 -20.76 -2.92 -20.15
C GLY A 109 -19.26 -2.57 -20.35
N ARG A 110 -18.50 -2.41 -19.24
CA ARG A 110 -17.10 -2.00 -19.26
C ARG A 110 -16.11 -3.17 -19.18
N GLY A 111 -16.57 -4.37 -18.85
CA GLY A 111 -15.76 -5.57 -18.73
C GLY A 111 -16.24 -6.46 -17.60
N GLU A 112 -15.39 -7.41 -17.24
CA GLU A 112 -15.61 -8.35 -16.15
C GLU A 112 -14.29 -8.63 -15.42
N LEU A 113 -14.37 -9.12 -14.19
CA LEU A 113 -13.20 -9.63 -13.48
C LEU A 113 -13.10 -11.15 -13.66
N VAL A 114 -11.92 -11.59 -14.08
CA VAL A 114 -11.57 -13.02 -14.07
C VAL A 114 -10.81 -13.30 -12.79
N PHE A 115 -11.35 -14.15 -11.94
CA PHE A 115 -10.75 -14.51 -10.65
C PHE A 115 -9.81 -15.70 -10.80
N ASP A 116 -8.59 -15.56 -10.26
CA ASP A 116 -7.72 -16.71 -10.00
C ASP A 116 -8.34 -17.50 -8.81
N PRO A 117 -8.71 -18.79 -9.00
CA PRO A 117 -9.31 -19.60 -7.92
C PRO A 117 -8.44 -19.69 -6.67
N ASP A 118 -7.11 -19.65 -6.85
CA ASP A 118 -6.14 -19.78 -5.75
C ASP A 118 -5.74 -18.44 -5.12
N ALA A 119 -6.22 -17.31 -5.67
CA ALA A 119 -5.76 -15.99 -5.24
C ALA A 119 -6.04 -15.71 -3.75
N LEU A 120 -7.22 -16.10 -3.27
CA LEU A 120 -7.60 -15.89 -1.87
C LEU A 120 -6.82 -16.80 -0.92
N GLU A 121 -6.52 -18.02 -1.32
CA GLU A 121 -5.68 -18.94 -0.54
C GLU A 121 -4.24 -18.40 -0.46
N LYS A 122 -3.67 -17.95 -1.57
CA LYS A 122 -2.36 -17.31 -1.63
C LYS A 122 -2.31 -16.07 -0.74
N LEU A 123 -3.39 -15.27 -0.73
CA LEU A 123 -3.51 -14.10 0.14
C LEU A 123 -3.54 -14.51 1.63
N ALA A 124 -4.33 -15.53 1.99
CA ALA A 124 -4.42 -16.05 3.35
C ALA A 124 -3.07 -16.57 3.89
N GLN A 125 -2.24 -17.12 3.01
CA GLN A 125 -0.91 -17.64 3.33
C GLN A 125 0.18 -16.56 3.27
N SER A 126 -0.15 -15.33 2.89
CA SER A 126 0.81 -14.23 2.75
C SER A 126 1.45 -13.89 4.10
N LYS A 127 2.77 -13.78 4.09
CA LYS A 127 3.57 -13.40 5.28
C LYS A 127 4.14 -11.99 5.18
N ALA A 128 3.82 -11.27 4.14
CA ALA A 128 4.30 -9.92 3.91
C ALA A 128 3.37 -9.15 2.97
N VAL A 129 3.38 -7.84 3.09
CA VAL A 129 2.70 -6.90 2.21
C VAL A 129 3.70 -5.96 1.56
N LEU A 130 3.36 -5.45 0.37
CA LEU A 130 4.31 -4.73 -0.47
C LEU A 130 4.46 -3.24 -0.14
N GLY A 131 3.57 -2.65 0.68
CA GLY A 131 3.69 -1.22 1.00
C GLY A 131 2.52 -0.65 1.80
N HIS A 132 2.61 0.65 2.08
CA HIS A 132 1.62 1.42 2.80
C HIS A 132 1.29 0.89 4.21
N HIS A 133 2.32 0.40 4.91
CA HIS A 133 2.19 -0.03 6.31
C HIS A 133 1.81 1.17 7.18
N LEU A 134 0.77 0.98 8.01
CA LEU A 134 0.29 2.04 8.90
C LEU A 134 -0.33 1.44 10.17
N GLY A 135 -0.66 2.29 11.14
CA GLY A 135 -1.39 1.92 12.34
C GLY A 135 -0.59 1.22 13.45
N THR A 136 0.71 0.94 13.30
CA THR A 136 1.51 0.27 14.33
C THR A 136 1.74 1.11 15.59
N THR A 137 1.62 2.44 15.48
CA THR A 137 1.62 3.40 16.60
C THR A 137 0.39 4.31 16.52
N ARG A 138 -0.77 3.70 16.26
CA ARG A 138 -1.99 4.44 15.91
C ARG A 138 -2.39 5.48 16.93
N MET A 139 -2.97 6.54 16.43
CA MET A 139 -3.53 7.64 17.21
C MET A 139 -4.84 7.20 17.87
N ALA A 140 -5.01 7.56 19.15
CA ALA A 140 -6.23 7.34 19.90
C ALA A 140 -6.39 8.38 21.00
N ALA A 141 -7.60 8.47 21.57
CA ALA A 141 -7.90 9.38 22.66
C ALA A 141 -7.17 9.00 23.97
N ASP A 142 -6.84 7.72 24.14
CA ASP A 142 -6.19 7.21 25.35
C ASP A 142 -5.18 6.08 25.05
N ALA A 143 -4.35 5.76 26.02
CA ALA A 143 -3.29 4.78 25.92
C ALA A 143 -3.78 3.31 25.81
N ALA A 144 -5.03 3.01 26.15
CA ALA A 144 -5.59 1.66 26.03
C ALA A 144 -5.92 1.31 24.57
N HIS A 145 -6.17 2.34 23.73
CA HIS A 145 -6.63 2.17 22.35
C HIS A 145 -5.59 2.59 21.30
N GLY A 146 -4.51 3.27 21.70
CA GLY A 146 -3.45 3.68 20.79
C GLY A 146 -2.16 4.09 21.46
N VAL A 147 -1.19 4.53 20.66
CA VAL A 147 0.15 4.86 21.13
C VAL A 147 0.35 6.37 21.24
N VAL A 148 -0.24 7.15 20.34
CA VAL A 148 -0.11 8.62 20.35
C VAL A 148 -1.46 9.29 20.47
N ASP A 149 -1.45 10.51 21.05
CA ASP A 149 -2.61 11.41 21.08
C ASP A 149 -2.83 12.15 19.76
N ALA A 150 -3.84 13.02 19.71
CA ALA A 150 -4.18 13.83 18.54
C ALA A 150 -3.04 14.81 18.12
N ASP A 151 -2.11 15.13 19.00
CA ASP A 151 -0.94 15.95 18.74
C ASP A 151 0.30 15.13 18.38
N CYS A 152 0.12 13.85 18.02
CA CYS A 152 1.19 12.92 17.69
C CYS A 152 2.16 12.64 18.85
N ARG A 153 1.81 12.98 20.09
CA ARG A 153 2.63 12.74 21.28
C ARG A 153 2.33 11.34 21.84
N VAL A 154 3.36 10.61 22.18
CA VAL A 154 3.22 9.29 22.81
C VAL A 154 2.57 9.43 24.19
N HIS A 155 1.51 8.66 24.45
CA HIS A 155 0.83 8.66 25.74
C HIS A 155 1.81 8.37 26.88
N GLY A 156 1.73 9.18 27.96
CA GLY A 156 2.64 9.08 29.09
C GLY A 156 4.03 9.66 28.90
N MET A 157 4.36 10.17 27.69
CA MET A 157 5.65 10.80 27.40
C MET A 157 5.43 12.30 27.09
N TYR A 158 6.29 13.17 27.66
CA TYR A 158 6.16 14.62 27.42
C TYR A 158 7.00 15.11 26.23
N ASN A 159 8.05 14.39 25.86
CA ASN A 159 9.08 14.80 24.89
C ASN A 159 9.22 13.83 23.70
N LEU A 160 8.32 12.86 23.52
CA LEU A 160 8.35 11.91 22.41
C LEU A 160 7.11 12.09 21.52
N HIS A 161 7.36 12.38 20.25
CA HIS A 161 6.33 12.59 19.26
C HIS A 161 6.62 11.76 18.00
N LEU A 162 5.57 11.27 17.35
CA LEU A 162 5.67 10.46 16.13
C LEU A 162 4.80 11.08 15.02
N ALA A 163 5.43 11.45 13.90
CA ALA A 163 4.73 11.94 12.72
C ALA A 163 5.07 11.05 11.50
N SER A 164 4.38 9.93 11.37
CA SER A 164 4.59 8.95 10.31
C SER A 164 3.26 8.29 9.93
N ALA A 165 3.27 7.43 8.91
CA ALA A 165 2.08 6.64 8.55
C ALA A 165 1.64 5.69 9.68
N SER A 166 2.55 5.32 10.57
CA SER A 166 2.24 4.42 11.70
C SER A 166 1.20 5.00 12.68
N VAL A 167 1.02 6.33 12.72
CA VAL A 167 0.03 6.96 13.62
C VAL A 167 -1.39 6.99 13.04
N LEU A 168 -1.55 6.70 11.75
CA LEU A 168 -2.86 6.71 11.10
C LEU A 168 -3.68 5.48 11.53
N PRO A 169 -4.88 5.66 12.12
CA PRO A 169 -5.69 4.53 12.59
C PRO A 169 -6.34 3.75 11.45
N THR A 170 -6.56 4.40 10.31
CA THR A 170 -7.16 3.80 9.11
C THR A 170 -6.43 4.28 7.86
N SER A 171 -6.58 3.53 6.77
CA SER A 171 -6.06 3.92 5.46
C SER A 171 -7.11 4.69 4.65
N SER A 172 -6.71 5.11 3.45
CA SER A 172 -7.55 5.71 2.43
C SER A 172 -7.22 5.04 1.09
N HIS A 173 -8.01 5.31 0.06
CA HIS A 173 -7.68 4.94 -1.32
C HIS A 173 -6.44 5.70 -1.86
N ALA A 174 -6.04 6.79 -1.21
CA ALA A 174 -4.88 7.59 -1.60
C ALA A 174 -3.63 7.19 -0.82
N ASN A 175 -2.46 7.39 -1.43
CA ASN A 175 -1.17 7.18 -0.76
C ASN A 175 -1.05 8.08 0.48
N PRO A 176 -0.57 7.59 1.63
CA PRO A 176 -0.57 8.33 2.90
C PRO A 176 0.45 9.47 2.95
N THR A 177 1.36 9.59 1.98
CA THR A 177 2.50 10.52 2.01
C THR A 177 2.09 11.98 2.24
N LEU A 178 1.04 12.47 1.56
CA LEU A 178 0.58 13.85 1.73
C LEU A 178 0.09 14.10 3.16
N THR A 179 -0.68 13.18 3.72
CA THR A 179 -1.17 13.25 5.10
C THR A 179 -0.02 13.20 6.11
N VAL A 180 0.98 12.35 5.89
CA VAL A 180 2.19 12.26 6.75
C VAL A 180 2.97 13.57 6.74
N VAL A 181 3.16 14.19 5.57
CA VAL A 181 3.83 15.50 5.45
C VAL A 181 3.03 16.58 6.18
N ALA A 182 1.71 16.61 6.03
CA ALA A 182 0.85 17.56 6.74
C ALA A 182 0.92 17.38 8.26
N LEU A 183 0.93 16.14 8.76
CA LEU A 183 1.11 15.84 10.19
C LEU A 183 2.48 16.31 10.70
N ALA A 184 3.54 16.07 9.94
CA ALA A 184 4.90 16.49 10.32
C ALA A 184 5.02 18.03 10.39
N LEU A 185 4.44 18.74 9.43
CA LEU A 185 4.40 20.21 9.43
C LEU A 185 3.59 20.75 10.62
N ARG A 186 2.42 20.19 10.89
CA ARG A 186 1.61 20.55 12.06
C ARG A 186 2.39 20.34 13.36
N LEU A 187 3.03 19.19 13.52
CA LEU A 187 3.85 18.87 14.68
C LEU A 187 5.01 19.87 14.84
N ALA A 188 5.72 20.20 13.76
CA ALA A 188 6.79 21.18 13.79
C ALA A 188 6.30 22.56 14.27
N GLN A 189 5.15 23.02 13.77
CA GLN A 189 4.55 24.29 14.22
C GLN A 189 4.19 24.25 15.71
N GLN A 190 3.58 23.19 16.20
CA GLN A 190 3.23 23.03 17.62
C GLN A 190 4.46 23.02 18.54
N LEU A 191 5.54 22.33 18.12
CA LEU A 191 6.77 22.27 18.91
C LEU A 191 7.48 23.63 18.95
N THR A 192 7.54 24.35 17.82
CA THR A 192 8.14 25.68 17.75
C THR A 192 7.38 26.67 18.65
N ALA A 193 6.05 26.63 18.64
CA ALA A 193 5.23 27.51 19.49
C ALA A 193 5.40 27.26 21.00
N LYS A 194 5.86 26.08 21.41
CA LYS A 194 6.14 25.75 22.84
C LYS A 194 7.51 26.17 23.29
N ILE A 195 8.42 26.47 22.38
CA ILE A 195 9.81 26.88 22.68
C ILE A 195 9.94 28.39 22.64
N SER A 196 9.01 29.08 21.96
CA SER A 196 8.91 30.55 21.91
C SER A 196 8.27 31.13 23.16
#